data_57921436da73d0589aa8ec3e945a80df
#
_entry.id   57921436da73d0589aa8ec3e945a80df
#
_cell.length_a   1.000
_cell.length_b   1.000
_cell.length_c   1.000
_cell.angle_alpha   90.00
_cell.angle_beta   90.00
_cell.angle_gamma   90.00
#
_symmetry.space_group_name_H-M   'P 1'
#
loop_
_entity.id
_entity.type
_entity.pdbx_description
1 polymer ?
#
loop_
_entity_poly.entity_id
_entity_poly.type
_entity_poly.pdbx_seq_one_letter_code
_entity_poly.pdbx_strand_id
1 'polypeptide(L)'
;VRRNYRRYHRYHKRYRQARFDNRKSSKRKGRIAPSILQKRQATIRVINRLNKWINITNYWLEDVSIDIRVLTDGYKSYSWQYQKSNRLDENIRKATILRDGGKCMECGKSNCRLEVHHIKPRRRNGSNTLDNLITLCESCHQKTEGQEELYMDRYFSLLKSSDNKNLNYAQHVMIGKRWLRKQLSGLGVLYLTSGGDTANKRIDWNIEKSHTNDAVCITDLQPDTCDIKEWAIKPMR
;
A
#
# COMPACT_ATOMS: atom_id res chain seq x y z
N VAL A 1 24.61 14.71 0.14
CA VAL A 1 26.05 14.74 0.33
C VAL A 1 26.72 13.53 -0.32
N ARG A 2 26.42 12.26 0.05
CA ARG A 2 27.05 11.05 -0.53
C ARG A 2 26.88 10.90 -2.04
N ARG A 3 25.75 11.34 -2.60
CA ARG A 3 25.48 11.26 -4.05
C ARG A 3 26.37 12.24 -4.83
N ASN A 4 26.54 13.45 -4.32
CA ASN A 4 27.39 14.48 -4.93
C ASN A 4 28.87 14.10 -4.83
N TYR A 5 29.30 13.58 -3.68
CA TYR A 5 30.65 13.06 -3.50
C TYR A 5 30.98 11.92 -4.48
N ARG A 6 30.08 10.95 -4.66
CA ARG A 6 30.24 9.88 -5.65
C ARG A 6 30.23 10.40 -7.08
N ARG A 7 29.47 11.46 -7.38
CA ARG A 7 29.43 12.12 -8.69
C ARG A 7 30.76 12.81 -8.97
N TYR A 8 31.26 13.57 -8.01
CA TYR A 8 32.54 14.26 -8.05
C TYR A 8 33.68 13.25 -8.28
N HIS A 9 33.81 12.20 -7.50
CA HIS A 9 34.80 11.17 -7.66
C HIS A 9 34.74 10.43 -8.99
N ARG A 10 33.55 10.26 -9.57
CA ARG A 10 33.40 9.68 -10.92
C ARG A 10 33.85 10.62 -12.02
N TYR A 11 33.65 11.89 -11.85
CA TYR A 11 34.01 12.92 -12.82
C TYR A 11 35.53 13.11 -12.90
N HIS A 12 36.22 12.99 -11.81
CA HIS A 12 37.67 13.18 -11.70
C HIS A 12 38.52 11.89 -11.86
N LYS A 13 37.88 10.75 -11.96
CA LYS A 13 38.58 9.52 -12.31
C LYS A 13 38.69 9.39 -13.82
N ARG A 14 39.81 8.83 -14.28
CA ARG A 14 40.07 8.50 -15.69
C ARG A 14 38.80 8.07 -16.39
N TYR A 15 38.58 8.59 -17.61
CA TYR A 15 37.46 8.21 -18.48
C TYR A 15 37.22 6.70 -18.46
N ARG A 16 36.16 6.28 -17.90
CA ARG A 16 35.67 4.91 -17.99
C ARG A 16 34.51 4.92 -18.94
N GLN A 17 34.56 4.08 -19.94
CA GLN A 17 33.45 3.85 -20.84
C GLN A 17 32.14 3.68 -20.05
N ALA A 18 31.10 4.36 -20.46
CA ALA A 18 29.81 4.31 -19.77
C ALA A 18 29.34 2.86 -19.69
N ARG A 19 29.26 2.31 -18.49
CA ARG A 19 28.84 0.93 -18.25
C ARG A 19 27.32 0.80 -18.36
N PHE A 20 26.78 1.08 -19.55
CA PHE A 20 25.34 0.91 -19.79
C PHE A 20 24.88 -0.53 -19.58
N ASP A 21 25.74 -1.50 -19.86
CA ASP A 21 25.45 -2.92 -19.69
C ASP A 21 25.38 -3.37 -18.22
N ASN A 22 26.05 -2.70 -17.31
CA ASN A 22 25.88 -2.96 -15.88
C ASN A 22 24.45 -2.64 -15.39
N ARG A 23 23.71 -1.83 -16.09
CA ARG A 23 22.28 -1.57 -15.81
C ARG A 23 21.38 -2.64 -16.43
N LYS A 24 21.76 -3.29 -17.51
CA LYS A 24 21.02 -4.44 -18.09
C LYS A 24 21.06 -5.65 -17.16
N SER A 25 22.20 -5.94 -16.54
CA SER A 25 22.31 -7.02 -15.54
C SER A 25 21.48 -6.76 -14.27
N SER A 26 21.16 -5.49 -13.99
CA SER A 26 20.33 -5.13 -12.85
C SER A 26 18.84 -5.36 -13.09
N LYS A 27 18.39 -5.68 -14.30
CA LYS A 27 17.02 -6.08 -14.64
C LYS A 27 16.79 -7.58 -14.40
N ARG A 28 17.43 -8.18 -13.43
CA ARG A 28 17.20 -9.59 -13.05
C ARG A 28 15.74 -9.76 -12.62
N LYS A 29 15.10 -10.82 -13.11
CA LYS A 29 13.74 -11.21 -12.70
C LYS A 29 13.66 -11.29 -11.17
N GLY A 30 12.71 -10.59 -10.58
CA GLY A 30 12.52 -10.60 -9.13
C GLY A 30 13.45 -9.69 -8.32
N ARG A 31 14.24 -8.82 -8.96
CA ARG A 31 15.09 -7.87 -8.24
C ARG A 31 14.24 -6.85 -7.48
N ILE A 32 14.51 -6.75 -6.20
CA ILE A 32 13.92 -5.72 -5.33
C ILE A 32 14.90 -4.54 -5.25
N ALA A 33 14.39 -3.30 -5.31
CA ALA A 33 15.23 -2.13 -5.12
C ALA A 33 15.89 -2.15 -3.72
N PRO A 34 17.17 -1.78 -3.59
CA PRO A 34 17.88 -1.88 -2.31
C PRO A 34 17.20 -1.16 -1.15
N SER A 35 16.59 -0.01 -1.41
CA SER A 35 15.85 0.75 -0.38
C SER A 35 14.63 0.01 0.15
N ILE A 36 13.92 -0.71 -0.73
CA ILE A 36 12.75 -1.52 -0.34
C ILE A 36 13.21 -2.75 0.43
N LEU A 37 14.24 -3.43 -0.08
CA LEU A 37 14.81 -4.59 0.57
C LEU A 37 15.31 -4.24 1.97
N GLN A 38 16.01 -3.11 2.13
CA GLN A 38 16.49 -2.65 3.43
C GLN A 38 15.36 -2.43 4.44
N LYS A 39 14.24 -1.83 4.02
CA LYS A 39 13.06 -1.66 4.87
C LYS A 39 12.49 -3.00 5.33
N ARG A 40 12.37 -3.97 4.42
CA ARG A 40 11.85 -5.30 4.76
C ARG A 40 12.82 -6.12 5.60
N GLN A 41 14.11 -6.00 5.33
CA GLN A 41 15.15 -6.62 6.17
C GLN A 41 15.18 -6.04 7.58
N ALA A 42 14.82 -4.76 7.77
CA ALA A 42 14.71 -4.17 9.09
C ALA A 42 13.63 -4.88 9.92
N THR A 43 12.46 -5.17 9.33
CA THR A 43 11.41 -5.95 9.98
C THR A 43 11.92 -7.34 10.41
N ILE A 44 12.56 -8.06 9.50
CA ILE A 44 13.11 -9.41 9.82
C ILE A 44 14.19 -9.34 10.91
N ARG A 45 15.02 -8.30 10.91
CA ARG A 45 16.05 -8.12 11.97
C ARG A 45 15.42 -7.91 13.34
N VAL A 46 14.32 -7.14 13.43
CA VAL A 46 13.57 -6.96 14.69
C VAL A 46 13.00 -8.29 15.15
N ILE A 47 12.34 -9.05 14.27
CA ILE A 47 11.79 -10.37 14.57
C ILE A 47 12.89 -11.32 15.07
N ASN A 48 14.01 -11.41 14.35
CA ASN A 48 15.12 -12.26 14.75
C ASN A 48 15.75 -11.85 16.10
N ARG A 49 15.70 -10.56 16.43
CA ARG A 49 16.17 -10.08 17.73
C ARG A 49 15.20 -10.48 18.85
N LEU A 50 13.90 -10.36 18.61
CA LEU A 50 12.88 -10.78 19.58
C LEU A 50 12.88 -12.28 19.77
N ASN A 51 13.09 -13.07 18.70
CA ASN A 51 13.18 -14.53 18.76
C ASN A 51 14.34 -15.06 19.63
N LYS A 52 15.31 -14.20 19.98
CA LYS A 52 16.35 -14.58 20.94
C LYS A 52 15.84 -14.65 22.38
N TRP A 53 14.74 -13.97 22.67
CA TRP A 53 14.16 -13.89 24.04
C TRP A 53 12.81 -14.56 24.13
N ILE A 54 12.06 -14.57 23.05
CA ILE A 54 10.68 -15.07 22.99
C ILE A 54 10.59 -15.99 21.78
N ASN A 55 10.11 -17.21 21.96
CA ASN A 55 9.89 -18.13 20.84
C ASN A 55 8.62 -17.74 20.07
N ILE A 56 8.79 -16.99 18.97
CA ILE A 56 7.70 -16.55 18.12
C ILE A 56 7.50 -17.59 17.02
N THR A 57 6.37 -18.28 17.02
CA THR A 57 6.02 -19.34 16.07
C THR A 57 4.99 -18.91 15.03
N ASN A 58 4.17 -17.90 15.34
CA ASN A 58 3.06 -17.46 14.51
C ASN A 58 3.22 -15.99 14.11
N TYR A 59 2.91 -15.69 12.86
CA TYR A 59 2.99 -14.35 12.29
C TYR A 59 1.69 -13.99 11.60
N TRP A 60 1.15 -12.81 11.88
CA TRP A 60 0.01 -12.24 11.15
C TRP A 60 0.48 -11.09 10.30
N LEU A 61 0.10 -11.10 9.04
CA LEU A 61 0.48 -10.07 8.09
C LEU A 61 -0.74 -9.57 7.32
N GLU A 62 -1.01 -8.28 7.39
CA GLU A 62 -1.98 -7.67 6.49
C GLU A 62 -1.42 -7.67 5.06
N ASP A 63 -2.11 -8.40 4.18
CA ASP A 63 -1.72 -8.53 2.78
C ASP A 63 -2.74 -7.89 1.86
N VAL A 64 -2.37 -6.76 1.31
CA VAL A 64 -3.12 -6.06 0.26
C VAL A 64 -2.39 -6.24 -1.05
N SER A 65 -3.04 -6.88 -2.02
CA SER A 65 -2.54 -7.01 -3.39
C SER A 65 -3.27 -6.04 -4.30
N ILE A 66 -2.52 -5.19 -4.99
CA ILE A 66 -3.06 -4.15 -5.88
C ILE A 66 -2.30 -4.17 -7.19
N ASP A 67 -3.01 -4.26 -8.31
CA ASP A 67 -2.44 -4.00 -9.64
C ASP A 67 -2.63 -2.54 -10.02
N ILE A 68 -1.59 -1.75 -9.77
CA ILE A 68 -1.62 -0.31 -10.01
C ILE A 68 -1.75 0.00 -11.50
N ARG A 69 -1.20 -0.84 -12.36
CA ARG A 69 -1.23 -0.61 -13.79
C ARG A 69 -2.65 -0.77 -14.35
N VAL A 70 -3.35 -1.82 -13.95
CA VAL A 70 -4.77 -1.98 -14.32
C VAL A 70 -5.59 -0.77 -13.88
N LEU A 71 -5.30 -0.24 -12.69
CA LEU A 71 -6.01 0.93 -12.16
C LEU A 71 -5.69 2.23 -12.90
N THR A 72 -4.49 2.36 -13.43
CA THR A 72 -4.09 3.53 -14.21
C THR A 72 -4.57 3.42 -15.65
N ASP A 73 -4.36 2.27 -16.28
CA ASP A 73 -4.61 2.06 -17.71
C ASP A 73 -6.07 1.61 -17.98
N GLY A 74 -6.80 1.16 -16.95
CA GLY A 74 -8.20 0.70 -17.04
C GLY A 74 -8.39 -0.68 -17.67
N TYR A 75 -7.33 -1.35 -18.09
CA TYR A 75 -7.37 -2.67 -18.69
C TYR A 75 -6.22 -3.56 -18.17
N LYS A 76 -6.43 -4.89 -18.25
CA LYS A 76 -5.41 -5.86 -17.88
C LYS A 76 -4.33 -5.95 -18.96
N SER A 77 -3.13 -5.56 -18.59
CA SER A 77 -1.98 -5.64 -19.48
C SER A 77 -1.52 -7.08 -19.71
N TYR A 78 -0.94 -7.35 -20.86
CA TYR A 78 -0.28 -8.64 -21.12
C TYR A 78 0.94 -8.82 -20.22
N SER A 79 1.31 -10.07 -19.93
CA SER A 79 2.41 -10.39 -19.00
C SER A 79 3.75 -9.73 -19.35
N TRP A 80 4.02 -9.50 -20.63
CA TRP A 80 5.25 -8.85 -21.11
C TRP A 80 5.25 -7.33 -20.90
N GLN A 81 4.08 -6.71 -20.74
CA GLN A 81 3.92 -5.28 -20.47
C GLN A 81 4.15 -4.94 -19.00
N TYR A 82 4.04 -5.92 -18.11
CA TYR A 82 4.38 -5.71 -16.70
C TYR A 82 5.89 -5.73 -16.51
N GLN A 83 6.40 -4.87 -15.68
CA GLN A 83 7.75 -5.06 -15.15
C GLN A 83 7.73 -6.35 -14.33
N LYS A 84 8.73 -7.21 -14.54
CA LYS A 84 8.77 -8.62 -14.10
C LYS A 84 8.50 -8.89 -12.61
N SER A 85 8.46 -7.86 -11.77
CA SER A 85 8.27 -7.96 -10.32
C SER A 85 6.98 -7.34 -9.79
N ASN A 86 6.17 -6.71 -10.64
CA ASN A 86 5.10 -5.80 -10.20
C ASN A 86 3.69 -6.29 -10.50
N ARG A 87 3.55 -7.47 -11.05
CA ARG A 87 2.21 -8.02 -11.31
C ARG A 87 1.60 -8.48 -9.99
N LEU A 88 0.47 -7.90 -9.66
CA LEU A 88 -0.29 -8.13 -8.45
C LEU A 88 -1.76 -8.37 -8.81
N ASP A 89 -2.48 -8.96 -7.88
CA ASP A 89 -3.92 -9.15 -8.03
C ASP A 89 -4.65 -7.81 -8.06
N GLU A 90 -5.66 -7.74 -8.88
CA GLU A 90 -6.46 -6.55 -9.08
C GLU A 90 -7.38 -6.34 -7.87
N ASN A 91 -7.35 -5.15 -7.31
CA ASN A 91 -8.31 -4.76 -6.30
C ASN A 91 -8.55 -3.25 -6.36
N ILE A 92 -9.49 -2.87 -7.22
CA ILE A 92 -9.88 -1.48 -7.46
C ILE A 92 -10.31 -0.79 -6.17
N ARG A 93 -11.09 -1.47 -5.34
CA ARG A 93 -11.59 -0.90 -4.08
C ARG A 93 -10.44 -0.53 -3.14
N LYS A 94 -9.52 -1.44 -2.89
CA LYS A 94 -8.39 -1.21 -1.97
C LYS A 94 -7.48 -0.09 -2.46
N ALA A 95 -7.23 -0.02 -3.76
CA ALA A 95 -6.38 1.01 -4.33
C ALA A 95 -7.00 2.41 -4.25
N THR A 96 -8.32 2.52 -4.50
CA THR A 96 -9.04 3.78 -4.36
C THR A 96 -9.03 4.25 -2.91
N ILE A 97 -9.36 3.37 -1.97
CA ILE A 97 -9.34 3.69 -0.53
C ILE A 97 -7.92 4.09 -0.07
N LEU A 98 -6.87 3.41 -0.56
CA LEU A 98 -5.48 3.75 -0.26
C LEU A 98 -5.09 5.13 -0.81
N ARG A 99 -5.49 5.45 -2.04
CA ARG A 99 -5.27 6.77 -2.64
C ARG A 99 -5.91 7.87 -1.81
N ASP A 100 -7.15 7.66 -1.37
CA ASP A 100 -7.95 8.63 -0.62
C ASP A 100 -7.60 8.68 0.87
N GLY A 101 -6.55 7.95 1.29
CA GLY A 101 -6.03 7.96 2.66
C GLY A 101 -6.95 7.26 3.68
N GLY A 102 -7.81 6.33 3.23
CA GLY A 102 -8.69 5.54 4.10
C GLY A 102 -9.81 6.37 4.75
N LYS A 103 -10.28 7.41 4.09
CA LYS A 103 -11.35 8.29 4.58
C LYS A 103 -12.37 8.60 3.48
N CYS A 104 -13.57 8.95 3.89
CA CYS A 104 -14.57 9.49 2.97
C CYS A 104 -14.11 10.83 2.41
N MET A 105 -14.07 10.98 1.10
CA MET A 105 -13.63 12.21 0.44
C MET A 105 -14.66 13.35 0.58
N GLU A 106 -15.93 13.02 0.83
CA GLU A 106 -16.99 14.00 1.00
C GLU A 106 -17.03 14.58 2.43
N CYS A 107 -17.07 13.73 3.46
CA CYS A 107 -17.25 14.16 4.86
C CYS A 107 -16.02 13.98 5.75
N GLY A 108 -14.93 13.38 5.24
CA GLY A 108 -13.69 13.20 5.96
C GLY A 108 -13.67 12.04 6.98
N LYS A 109 -14.79 11.38 7.27
CA LYS A 109 -14.86 10.27 8.23
C LYS A 109 -13.97 9.10 7.81
N SER A 110 -13.23 8.53 8.76
CA SER A 110 -12.35 7.37 8.55
C SER A 110 -12.80 6.12 9.30
N ASN A 111 -13.49 6.27 10.44
CA ASN A 111 -14.00 5.16 11.26
C ASN A 111 -15.42 4.78 10.86
N CYS A 112 -15.58 4.34 9.61
CA CYS A 112 -16.86 3.92 9.05
C CYS A 112 -16.63 2.96 7.90
N ARG A 113 -17.67 2.26 7.50
CA ARG A 113 -17.67 1.47 6.28
C ARG A 113 -17.44 2.38 5.08
N LEU A 114 -16.35 2.14 4.37
CA LEU A 114 -15.99 2.90 3.16
C LEU A 114 -16.35 2.10 1.91
N GLU A 115 -16.93 2.78 0.95
CA GLU A 115 -17.32 2.24 -0.34
C GLU A 115 -16.65 3.02 -1.47
N VAL A 116 -16.48 2.37 -2.62
CA VAL A 116 -15.92 3.00 -3.81
C VAL A 116 -17.01 3.27 -4.81
N HIS A 117 -17.21 4.54 -5.08
CA HIS A 117 -18.21 5.06 -5.99
C HIS A 117 -17.60 5.40 -7.35
N HIS A 118 -18.32 5.07 -8.44
CA HIS A 118 -17.99 5.53 -9.78
C HIS A 118 -18.56 6.92 -10.02
N ILE A 119 -17.73 7.94 -10.15
CA ILE A 119 -18.18 9.32 -10.37
C ILE A 119 -19.02 9.39 -11.64
N LYS A 120 -18.50 8.86 -12.75
CA LYS A 120 -19.30 8.57 -13.94
C LYS A 120 -19.78 7.13 -13.86
N PRO A 121 -21.09 6.86 -13.77
CA PRO A 121 -21.61 5.52 -13.61
C PRO A 121 -21.24 4.58 -14.75
N ARG A 122 -21.11 3.29 -14.47
CA ARG A 122 -20.83 2.26 -15.50
C ARG A 122 -21.89 2.22 -16.60
N ARG A 123 -23.17 2.44 -16.25
CA ARG A 123 -24.28 2.52 -17.21
C ARG A 123 -24.11 3.63 -18.25
N ARG A 124 -23.21 4.60 -17.98
CA ARG A 124 -22.85 5.71 -18.89
C ARG A 124 -21.40 5.61 -19.38
N ASN A 125 -20.90 4.40 -19.53
CA ASN A 125 -19.51 4.15 -19.94
C ASN A 125 -18.46 4.76 -18.98
N GLY A 126 -18.71 4.76 -17.67
CA GLY A 126 -17.74 5.12 -16.66
C GLY A 126 -16.62 4.08 -16.57
N SER A 127 -15.37 4.54 -16.62
CA SER A 127 -14.18 3.68 -16.54
C SER A 127 -13.95 3.15 -15.11
N ASN A 128 -13.25 2.01 -15.03
CA ASN A 128 -12.72 1.47 -13.77
C ASN A 128 -11.32 2.02 -13.44
N THR A 129 -11.02 3.25 -13.85
CA THR A 129 -9.75 3.92 -13.55
C THR A 129 -9.86 4.75 -12.28
N LEU A 130 -8.73 5.01 -11.65
CA LEU A 130 -8.69 5.82 -10.43
C LEU A 130 -9.24 7.23 -10.63
N ASP A 131 -9.13 7.77 -11.84
CA ASP A 131 -9.66 9.11 -12.17
C ASP A 131 -11.19 9.18 -12.14
N ASN A 132 -11.87 8.03 -12.20
CA ASN A 132 -13.32 7.92 -12.15
C ASN A 132 -13.85 7.31 -10.85
N LEU A 133 -13.00 7.01 -9.89
CA LEU A 133 -13.36 6.35 -8.64
C LEU A 133 -13.08 7.27 -7.44
N ILE A 134 -13.99 7.28 -6.46
CA ILE A 134 -13.87 8.07 -5.24
C ILE A 134 -14.32 7.24 -4.02
N THR A 135 -13.68 7.44 -2.88
CA THR A 135 -14.03 6.77 -1.64
C THR A 135 -15.09 7.57 -0.87
N LEU A 136 -16.21 6.96 -0.57
CA LEU A 136 -17.30 7.53 0.22
C LEU A 136 -17.64 6.63 1.41
N CYS A 137 -18.18 7.20 2.49
CA CYS A 137 -18.83 6.40 3.51
C CYS A 137 -20.23 5.99 3.05
N GLU A 138 -20.80 4.97 3.66
CA GLU A 138 -22.11 4.44 3.31
C GLU A 138 -23.21 5.53 3.24
N SER A 139 -23.25 6.43 4.21
CA SER A 139 -24.24 7.52 4.24
C SER A 139 -24.05 8.56 3.13
N CYS A 140 -22.81 8.87 2.74
CA CYS A 140 -22.54 9.74 1.60
C CYS A 140 -22.80 9.03 0.27
N HIS A 141 -22.51 7.74 0.19
CA HIS A 141 -22.77 6.92 -0.99
C HIS A 141 -24.27 6.81 -1.27
N GLN A 142 -25.07 6.51 -0.26
CA GLN A 142 -26.55 6.44 -0.39
C GLN A 142 -27.17 7.75 -0.88
N LYS A 143 -26.65 8.90 -0.48
CA LYS A 143 -27.11 10.20 -0.95
C LYS A 143 -26.89 10.42 -2.45
N THR A 144 -25.91 9.73 -3.03
CA THR A 144 -25.56 9.87 -4.46
C THR A 144 -26.31 8.88 -5.34
N GLU A 145 -26.86 7.80 -4.78
CA GLU A 145 -27.60 6.80 -5.54
C GLU A 145 -28.83 7.43 -6.21
N GLY A 146 -28.90 7.26 -7.53
CA GLY A 146 -29.97 7.84 -8.36
C GLY A 146 -29.78 9.33 -8.71
N GLN A 147 -28.83 10.02 -8.13
CA GLN A 147 -28.55 11.44 -8.33
C GLN A 147 -27.09 11.72 -8.72
N GLU A 148 -26.40 10.74 -9.29
CA GLU A 148 -24.96 10.79 -9.53
C GLU A 148 -24.54 12.01 -10.37
N GLU A 149 -25.42 12.50 -11.25
CA GLU A 149 -25.13 13.67 -12.09
C GLU A 149 -24.91 14.96 -11.30
N LEU A 150 -25.68 15.13 -10.22
CA LEU A 150 -25.60 16.33 -9.39
C LEU A 150 -24.27 16.39 -8.62
N TYR A 151 -23.66 15.23 -8.36
CA TYR A 151 -22.42 15.13 -7.60
C TYR A 151 -21.18 15.01 -8.47
N MET A 152 -21.33 14.78 -9.77
CA MET A 152 -20.22 14.45 -10.68
C MET A 152 -19.13 15.53 -10.68
N ASP A 153 -19.50 16.78 -10.92
CA ASP A 153 -18.55 17.89 -10.99
C ASP A 153 -17.84 18.13 -9.65
N ARG A 154 -18.60 18.02 -8.56
CA ARG A 154 -18.07 18.14 -7.20
C ARG A 154 -17.04 17.07 -6.90
N TYR A 155 -17.31 15.81 -7.24
CA TYR A 155 -16.41 14.70 -6.99
C TYR A 155 -15.16 14.76 -7.86
N PHE A 156 -15.28 15.16 -9.11
CA PHE A 156 -14.10 15.44 -9.95
C PHE A 156 -13.25 16.59 -9.39
N SER A 157 -13.87 17.61 -8.82
CA SER A 157 -13.15 18.69 -8.17
C SER A 157 -12.42 18.24 -6.91
N LEU A 158 -13.05 17.38 -6.08
CA LEU A 158 -12.41 16.77 -4.91
C LEU A 158 -11.22 15.89 -5.28
N LEU A 159 -11.29 15.15 -6.38
CA LEU A 159 -10.17 14.36 -6.88
C LEU A 159 -9.01 15.23 -7.38
N LYS A 160 -9.30 16.35 -8.04
CA LYS A 160 -8.27 17.29 -8.52
C LYS A 160 -7.59 18.05 -7.38
N SER A 161 -8.33 18.37 -6.32
CA SER A 161 -7.80 19.07 -5.13
C SER A 161 -7.05 18.14 -4.18
N SER A 162 -7.35 16.83 -4.21
CA SER A 162 -6.52 15.87 -3.49
C SER A 162 -5.17 15.80 -4.19
N ASP A 163 -4.10 16.10 -3.45
CA ASP A 163 -2.74 15.82 -3.92
C ASP A 163 -2.72 14.43 -4.55
N ASN A 164 -2.41 14.37 -5.84
CA ASN A 164 -2.39 13.15 -6.61
C ASN A 164 -1.31 12.25 -6.03
N LYS A 165 -1.69 11.52 -4.97
CA LYS A 165 -0.75 10.71 -4.17
C LYS A 165 -0.15 9.69 -5.08
N ASN A 166 1.09 9.92 -5.42
CA ASN A 166 1.87 9.16 -6.36
C ASN A 166 1.83 7.67 -5.98
N LEU A 167 1.07 6.88 -6.72
CA LEU A 167 0.93 5.44 -6.53
C LEU A 167 2.26 4.67 -6.70
N ASN A 168 3.33 5.35 -7.14
CA ASN A 168 4.66 4.76 -7.18
C ASN A 168 5.09 4.22 -5.81
N TYR A 169 4.69 4.87 -4.72
CA TYR A 169 4.98 4.35 -3.39
C TYR A 169 4.24 3.04 -3.10
N ALA A 170 2.97 2.95 -3.48
CA ALA A 170 2.17 1.73 -3.32
C ALA A 170 2.79 0.57 -4.12
N GLN A 171 3.22 0.80 -5.34
CA GLN A 171 3.93 -0.17 -6.17
C GLN A 171 5.21 -0.69 -5.50
N HIS A 172 6.00 0.20 -4.93
CA HIS A 172 7.21 -0.17 -4.19
C HIS A 172 6.90 -1.01 -2.94
N VAL A 173 5.85 -0.67 -2.20
CA VAL A 173 5.41 -1.46 -1.05
C VAL A 173 5.02 -2.87 -1.48
N MET A 174 4.29 -3.02 -2.58
CA MET A 174 3.85 -4.31 -3.10
C MET A 174 5.02 -5.24 -3.48
N ILE A 175 6.04 -4.72 -4.16
CA ILE A 175 7.23 -5.51 -4.53
C ILE A 175 7.90 -6.12 -3.29
N GLY A 176 8.00 -5.36 -2.21
CA GLY A 176 8.61 -5.82 -0.96
C GLY A 176 7.78 -6.84 -0.20
N LYS A 177 6.45 -6.85 -0.35
CA LYS A 177 5.54 -7.75 0.38
C LYS A 177 5.79 -9.23 0.07
N ARG A 178 5.94 -9.57 -1.21
CA ARG A 178 6.22 -10.96 -1.63
C ARG A 178 7.51 -11.49 -1.00
N TRP A 179 8.55 -10.68 -0.94
CA TRP A 179 9.80 -11.05 -0.29
C TRP A 179 9.58 -11.26 1.21
N LEU A 180 8.89 -10.33 1.88
CA LEU A 180 8.60 -10.42 3.32
C LEU A 180 7.81 -11.69 3.64
N ARG A 181 6.74 -11.98 2.90
CA ARG A 181 5.97 -13.23 3.06
C ARG A 181 6.86 -14.47 3.01
N LYS A 182 7.73 -14.55 2.00
CA LYS A 182 8.67 -15.68 1.87
C LYS A 182 9.60 -15.81 3.07
N GLN A 183 10.06 -14.70 3.65
CA GLN A 183 10.93 -14.76 4.83
C GLN A 183 10.15 -15.19 6.07
N LEU A 184 8.97 -14.64 6.29
CA LEU A 184 8.12 -14.98 7.45
C LEU A 184 7.68 -16.44 7.42
N SER A 185 7.27 -16.96 6.26
CA SER A 185 6.92 -18.38 6.10
C SER A 185 8.10 -19.33 6.36
N GLY A 186 9.33 -18.84 6.25
CA GLY A 186 10.52 -19.61 6.63
C GLY A 186 10.86 -19.56 8.12
N LEU A 187 10.26 -18.64 8.87
CA LEU A 187 10.47 -18.50 10.32
C LEU A 187 9.38 -19.19 11.15
N GLY A 188 8.17 -19.32 10.63
CA GLY A 188 7.05 -19.96 11.33
C GLY A 188 5.75 -19.92 10.53
N VAL A 189 4.63 -20.17 11.20
CA VAL A 189 3.31 -20.17 10.56
C VAL A 189 2.90 -18.75 10.22
N LEU A 190 2.54 -18.50 8.96
CA LEU A 190 2.13 -17.18 8.47
C LEU A 190 0.63 -17.16 8.18
N TYR A 191 -0.08 -16.29 8.87
CA TYR A 191 -1.49 -15.97 8.63
C TYR A 191 -1.58 -14.66 7.84
N LEU A 192 -2.45 -14.65 6.83
CA LEU A 192 -2.69 -13.46 6.00
C LEU A 192 -4.08 -12.90 6.32
N THR A 193 -4.13 -11.62 6.61
CA THR A 193 -5.39 -10.88 6.84
C THR A 193 -5.59 -9.83 5.75
N SER A 194 -6.82 -9.40 5.55
CA SER A 194 -7.11 -8.30 4.62
C SER A 194 -7.26 -6.98 5.37
N GLY A 195 -6.95 -5.86 4.70
CA GLY A 195 -7.19 -4.54 5.28
C GLY A 195 -8.69 -4.25 5.54
N GLY A 196 -9.59 -5.00 4.89
CA GLY A 196 -11.01 -4.96 5.18
C GLY A 196 -11.34 -5.57 6.55
N ASP A 197 -10.77 -6.73 6.85
CA ASP A 197 -10.98 -7.41 8.14
C ASP A 197 -10.43 -6.56 9.30
N THR A 198 -9.22 -6.00 9.11
CA THR A 198 -8.61 -5.07 10.07
C THR A 198 -9.49 -3.84 10.30
N ALA A 199 -10.05 -3.26 9.23
CA ALA A 199 -10.91 -2.09 9.34
C ALA A 199 -12.24 -2.42 10.04
N ASN A 200 -12.85 -3.58 9.74
CA ASN A 200 -14.09 -4.01 10.38
C ASN A 200 -13.87 -4.23 11.89
N LYS A 201 -12.84 -4.98 12.29
CA LYS A 201 -12.51 -5.18 13.72
C LYS A 201 -12.26 -3.85 14.43
N ARG A 202 -11.57 -2.92 13.80
CA ARG A 202 -11.32 -1.60 14.38
C ARG A 202 -12.61 -0.81 14.62
N ILE A 203 -13.57 -0.90 13.69
CA ILE A 203 -14.89 -0.29 13.82
C ILE A 203 -15.68 -0.97 14.94
N ASP A 204 -15.73 -2.31 14.94
CA ASP A 204 -16.45 -3.10 15.93
C ASP A 204 -15.94 -2.86 17.36
N TRP A 205 -14.64 -2.65 17.50
CA TRP A 205 -13.99 -2.37 18.79
C TRP A 205 -13.93 -0.87 19.12
N ASN A 206 -14.45 -0.01 18.26
CA ASN A 206 -14.44 1.45 18.40
C ASN A 206 -13.03 2.03 18.63
N ILE A 207 -12.05 1.52 17.92
CA ILE A 207 -10.64 1.92 18.01
C ILE A 207 -10.29 2.88 16.87
N GLU A 208 -9.60 3.98 17.21
CA GLU A 208 -9.14 4.94 16.22
C GLU A 208 -8.11 4.34 15.25
N LYS A 209 -8.03 4.90 14.04
CA LYS A 209 -7.09 4.45 13.02
C LYS A 209 -5.68 4.93 13.34
N SER A 210 -4.81 3.99 13.72
CA SER A 210 -3.35 4.17 13.80
C SER A 210 -2.65 2.91 13.31
N HIS A 211 -1.35 2.99 13.04
CA HIS A 211 -0.57 1.79 12.68
C HIS A 211 -0.50 0.77 13.82
N THR A 212 -0.45 1.25 15.05
CA THR A 212 -0.43 0.42 16.26
C THR A 212 -1.76 -0.28 16.45
N ASN A 213 -2.87 0.45 16.32
CA ASN A 213 -4.21 -0.09 16.46
C ASN A 213 -4.54 -1.09 15.34
N ASP A 214 -4.12 -0.80 14.11
CA ASP A 214 -4.25 -1.76 13.00
C ASP A 214 -3.46 -3.05 13.30
N ALA A 215 -2.27 -2.95 13.92
CA ALA A 215 -1.48 -4.12 14.32
C ALA A 215 -2.18 -4.95 15.40
N VAL A 216 -2.84 -4.32 16.36
CA VAL A 216 -3.66 -5.01 17.39
C VAL A 216 -4.86 -5.70 16.75
N CYS A 217 -5.56 -5.03 15.82
CA CYS A 217 -6.72 -5.59 15.12
C CYS A 217 -6.36 -6.76 14.20
N ILE A 218 -5.13 -6.86 13.72
CA ILE A 218 -4.65 -8.01 12.92
C ILE A 218 -4.59 -9.26 13.77
N THR A 219 -4.21 -9.15 15.04
CA THR A 219 -4.28 -10.24 16.01
C THR A 219 -5.72 -10.36 16.52
N ASP A 220 -6.17 -11.54 16.92
CA ASP A 220 -7.50 -11.72 17.52
C ASP A 220 -7.53 -11.34 19.02
N LEU A 221 -6.51 -10.61 19.46
CA LEU A 221 -6.41 -10.10 20.82
C LEU A 221 -7.26 -8.84 20.93
N GLN A 222 -8.48 -8.97 21.48
CA GLN A 222 -9.28 -7.81 21.82
C GLN A 222 -8.53 -7.02 22.90
N PRO A 223 -8.27 -5.72 22.69
CA PRO A 223 -7.63 -4.92 23.73
C PRO A 223 -8.62 -4.77 24.89
N ASP A 224 -8.38 -5.49 25.96
CA ASP A 224 -8.94 -5.10 27.23
C ASP A 224 -8.42 -3.71 27.58
N THR A 225 -9.09 -3.01 28.44
CA THR A 225 -8.92 -1.63 28.93
C THR A 225 -7.49 -1.09 29.11
N CYS A 226 -6.48 -1.74 28.56
CA CYS A 226 -5.08 -1.34 28.64
C CYS A 226 -4.77 -0.25 27.62
N ASP A 227 -4.17 0.83 28.08
CA ASP A 227 -3.59 1.86 27.20
C ASP A 227 -2.59 1.24 26.23
N ILE A 228 -2.89 1.29 24.95
CA ILE A 228 -1.97 0.85 23.90
C ILE A 228 -0.86 1.89 23.79
N LYS A 229 0.37 1.49 24.17
CA LYS A 229 1.54 2.37 24.06
C LYS A 229 2.25 2.16 22.73
N GLU A 230 2.42 3.24 21.99
CA GLU A 230 3.18 3.22 20.73
C GLU A 230 4.66 3.53 20.99
N TRP A 231 5.55 2.67 20.48
CA TRP A 231 6.99 2.86 20.55
C TRP A 231 7.57 3.02 19.14
N ALA A 232 8.14 4.17 18.86
CA ALA A 232 8.84 4.40 17.60
C ALA A 232 10.28 3.85 17.67
N ILE A 233 10.55 2.79 16.92
CA ILE A 233 11.91 2.26 16.76
C ILE A 233 12.64 3.13 15.75
N LYS A 234 13.60 3.93 16.20
CA LYS A 234 14.45 4.72 15.30
C LYS A 234 15.34 3.76 14.48
N PRO A 235 15.45 3.96 13.16
CA PRO A 235 16.36 3.16 12.36
C PRO A 235 17.79 3.41 12.88
N MET A 236 18.52 2.34 13.16
CA MET A 236 19.94 2.43 13.44
C MET A 236 20.64 3.01 12.22
N ARG A 237 21.36 4.11 12.42
CA ARG A 237 22.17 4.77 11.39
C ARG A 237 23.44 3.97 11.09
#